data_8ff035d0eab8181a28f7da7779e2f05c
#
_entry.id   8ff035d0eab8181a28f7da7779e2f05c
#
_cell.length_a   1.000
_cell.length_b   1.000
_cell.length_c   1.000
_cell.angle_alpha   90.00
_cell.angle_beta   90.00
_cell.angle_gamma   90.00
#
_symmetry.space_group_name_H-M   'P 1'
#
loop_
_entity.id
_entity.type
_entity.pdbx_description
1 polymer ?
#
loop_
_entity_poly.entity_id
_entity_poly.type
_entity_poly.pdbx_seq_one_letter_code
_entity_poly.pdbx_strand_id
1 'polypeptide(L)'
;MRWLFFVLFYVGFAWYCYYAFKTVFKSPLFSGFYVISALLVLAFFLFHFAFSPVEFRVSNPYKSYAMGLVGSWFLFSIAVVIFLLFEDIFRFMWAGIVKLFHWERAVVIPSRRRFISALALGIAALPFGALLYGMFRGKYRYKVLEYVLTFEDLPEAFDGYKISQISDIHSGSFDNAEKIAYGIDLINQQQSDVLFFTGDLVNNTASEMEPWMSAFSKLKAKDGVFSVLGNHDYGDYV
;
A
#
# COMPACT_ATOMS: atom_id res chain seq x y z
N MET A 1 -1.93 17.84 -19.02
CA MET A 1 -0.55 17.30 -19.19
C MET A 1 -0.14 16.31 -18.09
N ARG A 2 -0.37 16.59 -16.78
CA ARG A 2 0.01 15.70 -15.64
C ARG A 2 -0.41 14.24 -15.82
N TRP A 3 -1.65 13.98 -16.18
CA TRP A 3 -2.20 12.63 -16.37
C TRP A 3 -1.65 11.91 -17.60
N LEU A 4 -1.27 12.64 -18.65
CA LEU A 4 -0.70 12.05 -19.85
C LEU A 4 0.64 11.36 -19.57
N PHE A 5 1.54 12.03 -18.85
CA PHE A 5 2.83 11.43 -18.45
C PHE A 5 2.62 10.20 -17.57
N PHE A 6 1.70 10.28 -16.61
CA PHE A 6 1.35 9.14 -15.77
C PHE A 6 0.87 7.94 -16.60
N VAL A 7 -0.07 8.17 -17.52
CA VAL A 7 -0.63 7.10 -18.39
C VAL A 7 0.45 6.50 -19.27
N LEU A 8 1.29 7.32 -19.91
CA LEU A 8 2.39 6.83 -20.76
C LEU A 8 3.37 5.98 -19.97
N PHE A 9 3.73 6.42 -18.78
CA PHE A 9 4.63 5.67 -17.91
C PHE A 9 4.01 4.35 -17.44
N TYR A 10 2.75 4.38 -16.99
CA TYR A 10 2.00 3.19 -16.61
C TYR A 10 1.92 2.17 -17.75
N VAL A 11 1.53 2.62 -18.95
CA VAL A 11 1.41 1.76 -20.14
C VAL A 11 2.76 1.18 -20.53
N GLY A 12 3.85 1.96 -20.47
CA GLY A 12 5.20 1.49 -20.75
C GLY A 12 5.62 0.34 -19.84
N PHE A 13 5.40 0.47 -18.51
CA PHE A 13 5.67 -0.61 -17.55
C PHE A 13 4.77 -1.83 -17.78
N ALA A 14 3.49 -1.61 -17.99
CA ALA A 14 2.54 -2.69 -18.27
C ALA A 14 2.92 -3.45 -19.54
N TRP A 15 3.31 -2.74 -20.61
CA TRP A 15 3.78 -3.33 -21.85
C TRP A 15 5.01 -4.21 -21.65
N TYR A 16 5.99 -3.72 -20.89
CA TYR A 16 7.20 -4.49 -20.65
C TYR A 16 6.93 -5.75 -19.80
N CYS A 17 6.09 -5.63 -18.77
CA CYS A 17 5.64 -6.78 -17.96
C CYS A 17 4.83 -7.80 -18.78
N TYR A 18 4.04 -7.35 -19.76
CA TYR A 18 3.30 -8.25 -20.65
C TYR A 18 4.20 -9.29 -21.31
N TYR A 19 5.43 -8.91 -21.70
CA TYR A 19 6.37 -9.87 -22.28
C TYR A 19 6.82 -10.95 -21.29
N ALA A 20 6.91 -10.65 -20.01
CA ALA A 20 7.17 -11.68 -19.00
C ALA A 20 6.03 -12.70 -18.93
N PHE A 21 4.78 -12.23 -18.87
CA PHE A 21 3.60 -13.09 -18.88
C PHE A 21 3.53 -13.96 -20.15
N LYS A 22 3.71 -13.36 -21.33
CA LYS A 22 3.72 -14.07 -22.61
C LYS A 22 4.84 -15.11 -22.71
N THR A 23 5.98 -14.85 -22.07
CA THR A 23 7.12 -15.76 -22.09
C THR A 23 6.89 -16.98 -21.17
N VAL A 24 6.26 -16.76 -20.02
CA VAL A 24 6.02 -17.82 -19.02
C VAL A 24 4.77 -18.64 -19.38
N PHE A 25 3.69 -17.96 -19.70
CA PHE A 25 2.39 -18.60 -19.97
C PHE A 25 2.12 -18.67 -21.46
N LYS A 26 2.06 -19.89 -21.98
CA LYS A 26 1.78 -20.12 -23.41
C LYS A 26 0.32 -19.81 -23.80
N SER A 27 -0.60 -19.90 -22.83
CA SER A 27 -2.02 -19.63 -23.06
C SER A 27 -2.28 -18.12 -23.19
N PRO A 28 -2.99 -17.67 -24.25
CA PRO A 28 -3.36 -16.27 -24.42
C PRO A 28 -4.31 -15.76 -23.32
N LEU A 29 -4.99 -16.66 -22.61
CA LEU A 29 -5.89 -16.31 -21.52
C LEU A 29 -5.16 -15.58 -20.39
N PHE A 30 -3.99 -16.06 -19.98
CA PHE A 30 -3.22 -15.43 -18.90
C PHE A 30 -2.67 -14.05 -19.28
N SER A 31 -2.15 -13.92 -20.49
CA SER A 31 -1.68 -12.62 -21.00
C SER A 31 -2.84 -11.65 -21.22
N GLY A 32 -4.00 -12.14 -21.68
CA GLY A 32 -5.22 -11.36 -21.81
C GLY A 32 -5.76 -10.91 -20.43
N PHE A 33 -5.80 -11.80 -19.46
CA PHE A 33 -6.19 -11.45 -18.09
C PHE A 33 -5.28 -10.36 -17.49
N TYR A 34 -3.96 -10.47 -17.71
CA TYR A 34 -3.01 -9.44 -17.28
C TYR A 34 -3.34 -8.07 -17.91
N VAL A 35 -3.55 -8.02 -19.22
CA VAL A 35 -3.86 -6.76 -19.93
C VAL A 35 -5.18 -6.16 -19.44
N ILE A 36 -6.21 -6.99 -19.30
CA ILE A 36 -7.53 -6.54 -18.81
C ILE A 36 -7.39 -5.98 -17.39
N SER A 37 -6.70 -6.68 -16.49
CA SER A 37 -6.50 -6.21 -15.11
C SER A 37 -5.71 -4.91 -15.06
N ALA A 38 -4.67 -4.75 -15.90
CA ALA A 38 -3.92 -3.49 -16.01
C ALA A 38 -4.82 -2.33 -16.47
N LEU A 39 -5.65 -2.55 -17.47
CA LEU A 39 -6.59 -1.54 -17.97
C LEU A 39 -7.65 -1.18 -16.92
N LEU A 40 -8.18 -2.16 -16.20
CA LEU A 40 -9.17 -1.93 -15.14
C LEU A 40 -8.58 -1.11 -13.98
N VAL A 41 -7.36 -1.42 -13.54
CA VAL A 41 -6.67 -0.65 -12.49
C VAL A 41 -6.45 0.79 -12.94
N LEU A 42 -5.98 1.00 -14.17
CA LEU A 42 -5.77 2.34 -14.72
C LEU A 42 -7.09 3.11 -14.85
N ALA A 43 -8.13 2.47 -15.38
CA ALA A 43 -9.46 3.09 -15.57
C ALA A 43 -10.07 3.47 -14.20
N PHE A 44 -9.98 2.59 -13.20
CA PHE A 44 -10.46 2.86 -11.86
C PHE A 44 -9.73 4.05 -11.21
N PHE A 45 -8.42 4.09 -11.35
CA PHE A 45 -7.62 5.22 -10.86
C PHE A 45 -8.00 6.53 -11.55
N LEU A 46 -8.03 6.56 -12.90
CA LEU A 46 -8.37 7.77 -13.64
C LEU A 46 -9.79 8.24 -13.34
N PHE A 47 -10.74 7.31 -13.17
CA PHE A 47 -12.11 7.67 -12.79
C PHE A 47 -12.15 8.44 -11.46
N HIS A 48 -11.44 7.98 -10.45
CA HIS A 48 -11.47 8.59 -9.12
C HIS A 48 -10.57 9.82 -8.95
N PHE A 49 -9.54 9.99 -9.78
CA PHE A 49 -8.60 11.11 -9.63
C PHE A 49 -8.68 12.15 -10.75
N ALA A 50 -9.01 11.76 -11.97
CA ALA A 50 -9.07 12.69 -13.10
C ALA A 50 -10.49 13.16 -13.42
N PHE A 51 -11.51 12.31 -13.19
CA PHE A 51 -12.88 12.56 -13.57
C PHE A 51 -13.86 12.67 -12.40
N SER A 52 -13.42 12.42 -11.16
CA SER A 52 -14.28 12.54 -9.99
C SER A 52 -14.64 13.99 -9.72
N PRO A 53 -15.93 14.30 -9.43
CA PRO A 53 -16.35 15.62 -8.99
C PRO A 53 -15.89 15.93 -7.55
N VAL A 54 -15.46 14.93 -6.80
CA VAL A 54 -14.94 15.12 -5.43
C VAL A 54 -13.59 15.82 -5.51
N GLU A 55 -13.42 16.87 -4.71
CA GLU A 55 -12.17 17.63 -4.62
C GLU A 55 -10.95 16.69 -4.51
N PHE A 56 -9.88 17.02 -5.24
CA PHE A 56 -8.70 16.16 -5.33
C PHE A 56 -8.10 15.83 -3.94
N ARG A 57 -8.11 16.80 -3.04
CA ARG A 57 -7.55 16.70 -1.69
C ARG A 57 -8.40 15.85 -0.74
N VAL A 58 -9.72 15.79 -0.94
CA VAL A 58 -10.59 14.99 -0.06
C VAL A 58 -10.38 13.51 -0.34
N SER A 59 -9.89 12.79 0.66
CA SER A 59 -9.76 11.33 0.62
C SER A 59 -11.13 10.68 0.85
N ASN A 60 -11.31 9.53 0.23
CA ASN A 60 -12.43 8.64 0.49
C ASN A 60 -12.00 7.20 0.22
N PRO A 61 -12.76 6.18 0.67
CA PRO A 61 -12.35 4.78 0.49
C PRO A 61 -12.03 4.41 -0.95
N TYR A 62 -12.77 4.91 -1.93
CA TYR A 62 -12.55 4.58 -3.35
C TYR A 62 -11.25 5.17 -3.89
N LYS A 63 -10.91 6.41 -3.52
CA LYS A 63 -9.62 7.03 -3.86
C LYS A 63 -8.47 6.28 -3.18
N SER A 64 -8.63 5.90 -1.92
CA SER A 64 -7.65 5.11 -1.19
C SER A 64 -7.40 3.75 -1.85
N TYR A 65 -8.45 3.06 -2.26
CA TYR A 65 -8.33 1.81 -3.02
C TYR A 65 -7.71 2.01 -4.40
N ALA A 66 -8.09 3.07 -5.12
CA ALA A 66 -7.52 3.37 -6.44
C ALA A 66 -6.01 3.65 -6.35
N MET A 67 -5.60 4.44 -5.36
CA MET A 67 -4.17 4.72 -5.10
C MET A 67 -3.43 3.46 -4.67
N GLY A 68 -3.99 2.67 -3.76
CA GLY A 68 -3.41 1.41 -3.28
C GLY A 68 -3.25 0.38 -4.40
N LEU A 69 -4.24 0.22 -5.27
CA LEU A 69 -4.19 -0.70 -6.42
C LEU A 69 -3.13 -0.27 -7.44
N VAL A 70 -3.10 1.02 -7.81
CA VAL A 70 -2.07 1.54 -8.72
C VAL A 70 -0.68 1.43 -8.11
N GLY A 71 -0.51 1.80 -6.83
CA GLY A 71 0.76 1.68 -6.14
C GLY A 71 1.27 0.23 -6.07
N SER A 72 0.39 -0.71 -5.73
CA SER A 72 0.71 -2.15 -5.72
C SER A 72 1.09 -2.65 -7.12
N TRP A 73 0.35 -2.21 -8.14
CA TRP A 73 0.65 -2.55 -9.54
C TRP A 73 1.98 -1.99 -10.01
N PHE A 74 2.32 -0.74 -9.65
CA PHE A 74 3.62 -0.17 -9.95
C PHE A 74 4.75 -0.92 -9.27
N LEU A 75 4.62 -1.24 -7.99
CA LEU A 75 5.63 -1.98 -7.26
C LEU A 75 5.88 -3.36 -7.90
N PHE A 76 4.80 -4.07 -8.24
CA PHE A 76 4.88 -5.32 -9.00
C PHE A 76 5.61 -5.13 -10.32
N SER A 77 5.21 -4.12 -11.10
CA SER A 77 5.77 -3.86 -12.43
C SER A 77 7.24 -3.45 -12.35
N ILE A 78 7.62 -2.58 -11.40
CA ILE A 78 9.00 -2.19 -11.17
C ILE A 78 9.87 -3.40 -10.86
N ALA A 79 9.41 -4.28 -9.95
CA ALA A 79 10.16 -5.49 -9.61
C ALA A 79 10.39 -6.38 -10.85
N VAL A 80 9.35 -6.65 -11.63
CA VAL A 80 9.46 -7.45 -12.87
C VAL A 80 10.39 -6.78 -13.88
N VAL A 81 10.24 -5.47 -14.09
CA VAL A 81 11.05 -4.69 -15.05
C VAL A 81 12.52 -4.71 -14.66
N ILE A 82 12.85 -4.54 -13.38
CA ILE A 82 14.25 -4.61 -12.91
C ILE A 82 14.89 -5.94 -13.31
N PHE A 83 14.25 -7.08 -13.00
CA PHE A 83 14.78 -8.39 -13.36
C PHE A 83 14.96 -8.58 -14.87
N LEU A 84 13.97 -8.15 -15.65
CA LEU A 84 14.03 -8.28 -17.11
C LEU A 84 15.06 -7.35 -17.74
N LEU A 85 15.23 -6.13 -17.23
CA LEU A 85 16.25 -5.19 -17.70
C LEU A 85 17.65 -5.71 -17.42
N PHE A 86 17.90 -6.25 -16.22
CA PHE A 86 19.19 -6.88 -15.93
C PHE A 86 19.51 -8.01 -16.91
N GLU A 87 18.54 -8.85 -17.23
CA GLU A 87 18.69 -9.92 -18.22
C GLU A 87 18.93 -9.37 -19.61
N ASP A 88 18.17 -8.37 -20.05
CA ASP A 88 18.31 -7.77 -21.38
C ASP A 88 19.66 -7.03 -21.51
N ILE A 89 20.12 -6.29 -20.49
CA ILE A 89 21.42 -5.62 -20.44
C ILE A 89 22.55 -6.66 -20.53
N PHE A 90 22.47 -7.71 -19.70
CA PHE A 90 23.49 -8.78 -19.72
C PHE A 90 23.56 -9.43 -21.09
N ARG A 91 22.43 -9.74 -21.70
CA ARG A 91 22.36 -10.34 -23.03
C ARG A 91 22.94 -9.42 -24.11
N PHE A 92 22.64 -8.13 -24.03
CA PHE A 92 23.17 -7.13 -24.96
C PHE A 92 24.69 -7.00 -24.83
N MET A 93 25.21 -6.88 -23.59
CA MET A 93 26.64 -6.83 -23.31
C MET A 93 27.34 -8.09 -23.80
N TRP A 94 26.78 -9.28 -23.52
CA TRP A 94 27.33 -10.54 -23.96
C TRP A 94 27.41 -10.64 -25.50
N ALA A 95 26.35 -10.24 -26.19
CA ALA A 95 26.32 -10.19 -27.63
C ALA A 95 27.37 -9.24 -28.20
N GLY A 96 27.62 -8.11 -27.56
CA GLY A 96 28.69 -7.17 -27.88
C GLY A 96 30.09 -7.79 -27.74
N ILE A 97 30.34 -8.48 -26.63
CA ILE A 97 31.60 -9.18 -26.35
C ILE A 97 31.85 -10.27 -27.40
N VAL A 98 30.88 -11.13 -27.66
CA VAL A 98 30.95 -12.19 -28.66
C VAL A 98 31.28 -11.63 -30.06
N LYS A 99 30.67 -10.51 -30.41
CA LYS A 99 30.97 -9.84 -31.70
C LYS A 99 32.35 -9.24 -31.74
N LEU A 100 32.84 -8.63 -30.65
CA LEU A 100 34.13 -7.98 -30.58
C LEU A 100 35.28 -8.99 -30.68
N PHE A 101 35.13 -10.14 -30.02
CA PHE A 101 36.17 -11.18 -29.98
C PHE A 101 36.00 -12.26 -31.05
N HIS A 102 35.07 -12.09 -32.01
CA HIS A 102 34.76 -13.05 -33.08
C HIS A 102 34.51 -14.48 -32.57
N TRP A 103 33.97 -14.61 -31.34
CA TRP A 103 33.62 -15.92 -30.78
C TRP A 103 32.47 -16.53 -31.56
N GLU A 104 32.46 -17.86 -31.64
CA GLU A 104 31.28 -18.56 -32.19
C GLU A 104 30.02 -18.17 -31.40
N ARG A 105 28.91 -17.97 -32.11
CA ARG A 105 27.66 -17.48 -31.51
C ARG A 105 27.28 -18.32 -30.32
N ALA A 106 27.29 -17.72 -29.15
CA ALA A 106 26.74 -18.34 -27.97
C ALA A 106 25.25 -18.72 -28.21
N VAL A 107 24.94 -19.97 -27.96
CA VAL A 107 23.58 -20.51 -28.15
C VAL A 107 22.61 -19.66 -27.28
N VAL A 108 21.67 -19.00 -27.94
CA VAL A 108 20.57 -18.34 -27.22
C VAL A 108 19.71 -19.44 -26.63
N ILE A 109 19.73 -19.56 -25.30
CA ILE A 109 18.93 -20.55 -24.56
C ILE A 109 17.57 -19.93 -24.23
N PRO A 110 16.48 -20.22 -24.98
CA PRO A 110 15.15 -19.65 -24.74
C PRO A 110 14.60 -20.00 -23.34
N SER A 111 15.04 -21.14 -22.76
CA SER A 111 14.67 -21.59 -21.42
C SER A 111 15.14 -20.63 -20.31
N ARG A 112 16.30 -19.95 -20.51
CA ARG A 112 16.82 -18.98 -19.55
C ARG A 112 15.89 -17.79 -19.38
N ARG A 113 15.43 -17.17 -20.48
CA ARG A 113 14.50 -16.02 -20.41
C ARG A 113 13.19 -16.41 -19.76
N ARG A 114 12.67 -17.61 -20.06
CA ARG A 114 11.47 -18.12 -19.40
C ARG A 114 11.69 -18.31 -17.90
N PHE A 115 12.82 -18.86 -17.50
CA PHE A 115 13.17 -19.03 -16.09
C PHE A 115 13.25 -17.69 -15.35
N ILE A 116 13.97 -16.71 -15.91
CA ILE A 116 14.12 -15.38 -15.32
C ILE A 116 12.76 -14.67 -15.25
N SER A 117 11.94 -14.75 -16.30
CA SER A 117 10.60 -14.16 -16.29
C SER A 117 9.70 -14.82 -15.23
N ALA A 118 9.77 -16.14 -15.07
CA ALA A 118 9.00 -16.86 -14.05
C ALA A 118 9.44 -16.46 -12.63
N LEU A 119 10.75 -16.37 -12.41
CA LEU A 119 11.33 -15.93 -11.15
C LEU A 119 10.93 -14.49 -10.82
N ALA A 120 11.04 -13.58 -11.79
CA ALA A 120 10.62 -12.18 -11.64
C ALA A 120 9.15 -12.04 -11.27
N LEU A 121 8.27 -12.75 -11.98
CA LEU A 121 6.82 -12.75 -11.69
C LEU A 121 6.54 -13.33 -10.30
N GLY A 122 7.20 -14.43 -9.92
CA GLY A 122 7.03 -15.07 -8.61
C GLY A 122 7.47 -14.17 -7.46
N ILE A 123 8.65 -13.56 -7.56
CA ILE A 123 9.18 -12.63 -6.54
C ILE A 123 8.30 -11.39 -6.44
N ALA A 124 7.88 -10.80 -7.58
CA ALA A 124 7.03 -9.61 -7.59
C ALA A 124 5.61 -9.89 -7.07
N ALA A 125 5.10 -11.11 -7.22
CA ALA A 125 3.78 -11.50 -6.73
C ALA A 125 3.68 -11.51 -5.20
N LEU A 126 4.76 -11.75 -4.47
CA LEU A 126 4.77 -11.81 -3.01
C LEU A 126 4.41 -10.46 -2.37
N PRO A 127 5.18 -9.35 -2.61
CA PRO A 127 4.81 -8.05 -2.06
C PRO A 127 3.48 -7.54 -2.63
N PHE A 128 3.16 -7.83 -3.89
CA PHE A 128 1.88 -7.47 -4.48
C PHE A 128 0.71 -8.11 -3.71
N GLY A 129 0.76 -9.41 -3.47
CA GLY A 129 -0.25 -10.13 -2.69
C GLY A 129 -0.35 -9.64 -1.25
N ALA A 130 0.79 -9.35 -0.61
CA ALA A 130 0.84 -8.81 0.74
C ALA A 130 0.18 -7.42 0.83
N LEU A 131 0.42 -6.54 -0.15
CA LEU A 131 -0.22 -5.22 -0.22
C LEU A 131 -1.73 -5.32 -0.43
N LEU A 132 -2.18 -6.20 -1.34
CA LEU A 132 -3.61 -6.44 -1.53
C LEU A 132 -4.26 -6.98 -0.24
N TYR A 133 -3.62 -7.95 0.42
CA TYR A 133 -4.09 -8.47 1.70
C TYR A 133 -4.18 -7.35 2.75
N GLY A 134 -3.14 -6.53 2.89
CA GLY A 134 -3.11 -5.38 3.80
C GLY A 134 -4.26 -4.41 3.54
N MET A 135 -4.46 -4.06 2.27
CA MET A 135 -5.47 -3.09 1.84
C MET A 135 -6.91 -3.57 2.11
N PHE A 136 -7.23 -4.85 1.85
CA PHE A 136 -8.61 -5.37 1.97
C PHE A 136 -8.92 -6.00 3.32
N ARG A 137 -7.93 -6.60 3.98
CA ARG A 137 -8.13 -7.36 5.22
C ARG A 137 -7.26 -6.90 6.37
N GLY A 138 -6.00 -6.59 6.10
CA GLY A 138 -4.99 -6.31 7.11
C GLY A 138 -5.28 -5.06 7.92
N LYS A 139 -5.81 -4.00 7.29
CA LYS A 139 -6.10 -2.71 7.92
C LYS A 139 -7.07 -2.78 9.11
N TYR A 140 -7.91 -3.82 9.18
CA TYR A 140 -8.86 -4.04 10.29
C TYR A 140 -8.46 -5.20 11.21
N ARG A 141 -7.25 -5.71 11.08
CA ARG A 141 -6.74 -6.75 11.97
C ARG A 141 -6.07 -6.12 13.18
N TYR A 142 -6.89 -5.52 14.02
CA TYR A 142 -6.42 -4.89 15.25
C TYR A 142 -5.73 -5.88 16.17
N LYS A 143 -4.69 -5.42 16.86
CA LYS A 143 -3.97 -6.16 17.89
C LYS A 143 -3.70 -5.23 19.05
N VAL A 144 -3.91 -5.71 20.25
CA VAL A 144 -3.41 -5.06 21.45
C VAL A 144 -1.98 -5.54 21.67
N LEU A 145 -1.07 -4.58 21.81
CA LEU A 145 0.31 -4.84 22.21
C LEU A 145 0.46 -4.30 23.63
N GLU A 146 0.88 -5.16 24.55
CA GLU A 146 1.04 -4.81 25.94
C GLU A 146 2.53 -4.78 26.31
N TYR A 147 2.95 -3.70 26.94
CA TYR A 147 4.31 -3.52 27.42
C TYR A 147 4.27 -3.15 28.90
N VAL A 148 5.01 -3.89 29.72
CA VAL A 148 5.21 -3.54 31.12
C VAL A 148 6.53 -2.76 31.24
N LEU A 149 6.42 -1.52 31.74
CA LEU A 149 7.57 -0.65 31.97
C LEU A 149 7.81 -0.57 33.47
N THR A 150 9.02 -0.85 33.91
CA THR A 150 9.42 -0.80 35.31
C THR A 150 10.41 0.35 35.53
N PHE A 151 10.15 1.20 36.51
CA PHE A 151 11.00 2.31 36.92
C PHE A 151 11.28 2.20 38.40
N GLU A 152 12.55 2.36 38.82
CA GLU A 152 12.96 2.26 40.24
C GLU A 152 12.45 3.42 41.06
N ASP A 153 12.20 4.57 40.45
CA ASP A 153 11.79 5.83 41.08
C ASP A 153 10.32 6.19 40.80
N LEU A 154 9.52 5.22 40.37
CA LEU A 154 8.10 5.46 40.09
C LEU A 154 7.35 5.74 41.37
N PRO A 155 6.61 6.88 41.50
CA PRO A 155 5.77 7.12 42.65
C PRO A 155 4.70 6.03 42.81
N GLU A 156 4.41 5.59 44.02
CA GLU A 156 3.44 4.52 44.35
C GLU A 156 2.05 4.75 43.70
N ALA A 157 1.64 6.02 43.55
CA ALA A 157 0.38 6.38 42.91
C ALA A 157 0.29 5.96 41.44
N PHE A 158 1.41 5.67 40.79
CA PHE A 158 1.46 5.23 39.38
C PHE A 158 1.78 3.73 39.24
N ASP A 159 1.93 3.01 40.37
CA ASP A 159 2.09 1.56 40.29
C ASP A 159 0.83 0.90 39.68
N GLY A 160 1.01 0.14 38.61
CA GLY A 160 -0.08 -0.46 37.83
C GLY A 160 -0.87 0.51 36.96
N TYR A 161 -0.45 1.77 36.80
CA TYR A 161 -1.12 2.76 35.95
C TYR A 161 -1.06 2.36 34.48
N LYS A 162 -2.23 2.32 33.83
CA LYS A 162 -2.37 1.89 32.44
C LYS A 162 -2.51 3.06 31.48
N ILE A 163 -1.64 3.09 30.51
CA ILE A 163 -1.66 4.05 29.41
C ILE A 163 -2.03 3.31 28.11
N SER A 164 -3.10 3.70 27.46
CA SER A 164 -3.34 3.30 26.07
C SER A 164 -2.87 4.39 25.12
N GLN A 165 -2.28 3.97 24.02
CA GLN A 165 -1.88 4.85 22.93
C GLN A 165 -2.48 4.37 21.62
N ILE A 166 -3.05 5.30 20.84
CA ILE A 166 -3.46 5.12 19.46
C ILE A 166 -2.88 6.23 18.60
N SER A 167 -2.57 5.94 17.35
CA SER A 167 -1.95 6.87 16.40
C SER A 167 -2.33 6.52 14.96
N ASP A 168 -2.07 7.43 14.03
CA ASP A 168 -2.12 7.15 12.59
C ASP A 168 -3.45 6.54 12.12
N ILE A 169 -4.55 7.15 12.53
CA ILE A 169 -5.91 6.69 12.25
C ILE A 169 -6.24 6.78 10.77
N HIS A 170 -5.86 7.90 10.11
CA HIS A 170 -6.09 8.12 8.69
C HIS A 170 -7.52 7.80 8.26
N SER A 171 -8.49 8.48 8.89
CA SER A 171 -9.94 8.21 8.81
C SER A 171 -10.52 8.26 7.39
N GLY A 172 -9.88 9.01 6.47
CA GLY A 172 -10.26 9.04 5.05
C GLY A 172 -10.11 7.69 4.32
N SER A 173 -9.46 6.72 4.95
CA SER A 173 -9.30 5.35 4.42
C SER A 173 -10.33 4.36 4.98
N PHE A 174 -11.22 4.80 5.87
CA PHE A 174 -12.23 3.94 6.50
C PHE A 174 -13.40 3.66 5.56
N ASP A 175 -13.89 2.42 5.58
CA ASP A 175 -14.99 1.95 4.74
C ASP A 175 -15.96 0.98 5.47
N ASN A 176 -15.72 0.70 6.77
CA ASN A 176 -16.50 -0.28 7.51
C ASN A 176 -16.75 0.17 8.96
N ALA A 177 -17.98 0.63 9.21
CA ALA A 177 -18.37 1.15 10.52
C ALA A 177 -18.32 0.09 11.64
N GLU A 178 -18.67 -1.18 11.34
CA GLU A 178 -18.65 -2.26 12.34
C GLU A 178 -17.21 -2.55 12.80
N LYS A 179 -16.26 -2.52 11.86
CA LYS A 179 -14.83 -2.74 12.18
C LYS A 179 -14.27 -1.59 13.00
N ILE A 180 -14.69 -0.34 12.70
CA ILE A 180 -14.28 0.81 13.52
C ILE A 180 -14.89 0.72 14.92
N ALA A 181 -16.18 0.42 15.03
CA ALA A 181 -16.83 0.22 16.32
C ALA A 181 -16.11 -0.87 17.15
N TYR A 182 -15.78 -2.01 16.52
CA TYR A 182 -15.01 -3.07 17.16
C TYR A 182 -13.65 -2.57 17.66
N GLY A 183 -12.94 -1.73 16.87
CA GLY A 183 -11.67 -1.14 17.29
C GLY A 183 -11.82 -0.25 18.52
N ILE A 184 -12.86 0.61 18.54
CA ILE A 184 -13.18 1.47 19.69
C ILE A 184 -13.50 0.64 20.94
N ASP A 185 -14.31 -0.42 20.78
CA ASP A 185 -14.66 -1.32 21.88
C ASP A 185 -13.42 -2.03 22.42
N LEU A 186 -12.52 -2.47 21.54
CA LEU A 186 -11.25 -3.10 21.92
C LEU A 186 -10.36 -2.17 22.75
N ILE A 187 -10.31 -0.88 22.38
CA ILE A 187 -9.57 0.13 23.15
C ILE A 187 -10.22 0.31 24.53
N ASN A 188 -11.53 0.48 24.59
CA ASN A 188 -12.26 0.65 25.85
C ASN A 188 -12.16 -0.56 26.79
N GLN A 189 -12.08 -1.78 26.24
CA GLN A 189 -11.88 -3.02 27.01
C GLN A 189 -10.53 -3.06 27.75
N GLN A 190 -9.55 -2.26 27.35
CA GLN A 190 -8.28 -2.18 28.06
C GLN A 190 -8.41 -1.53 29.43
N GLN A 191 -9.50 -0.78 29.68
CA GLN A 191 -9.76 -0.11 30.95
C GLN A 191 -8.58 0.75 31.41
N SER A 192 -8.04 1.53 30.48
CA SER A 192 -6.85 2.36 30.73
C SER A 192 -7.17 3.53 31.65
N ASP A 193 -6.20 3.92 32.46
CA ASP A 193 -6.33 5.13 33.28
C ASP A 193 -6.31 6.38 32.38
N VAL A 194 -5.46 6.40 31.36
CA VAL A 194 -5.38 7.49 30.39
C VAL A 194 -5.27 6.93 28.95
N LEU A 195 -5.86 7.64 27.99
CA LEU A 195 -5.73 7.36 26.57
C LEU A 195 -5.08 8.54 25.85
N PHE A 196 -3.99 8.28 25.17
CA PHE A 196 -3.32 9.24 24.30
C PHE A 196 -3.57 8.92 22.83
N PHE A 197 -4.01 9.93 22.10
CA PHE A 197 -4.02 9.94 20.64
C PHE A 197 -2.84 10.80 20.16
N THR A 198 -1.90 10.19 19.43
CA THR A 198 -0.63 10.83 19.10
C THR A 198 -0.53 11.34 17.66
N GLY A 199 -1.68 11.63 17.05
CA GLY A 199 -1.76 12.36 15.79
C GLY A 199 -2.11 11.52 14.58
N ASP A 200 -2.21 12.20 13.43
CA ASP A 200 -2.60 11.67 12.13
C ASP A 200 -4.01 11.08 12.11
N LEU A 201 -4.98 11.90 12.53
CA LEU A 201 -6.39 11.54 12.56
C LEU A 201 -6.99 11.41 11.16
N VAL A 202 -6.55 12.25 10.24
CA VAL A 202 -7.05 12.33 8.86
C VAL A 202 -5.97 11.99 7.84
N ASN A 203 -6.38 11.76 6.58
CA ASN A 203 -5.43 11.63 5.48
C ASN A 203 -5.02 13.00 4.93
N ASN A 204 -6.00 13.88 4.70
CA ASN A 204 -5.78 15.16 4.03
C ASN A 204 -6.65 16.31 4.58
N THR A 205 -7.88 16.04 5.04
CA THR A 205 -8.83 17.07 5.44
C THR A 205 -9.65 16.66 6.67
N ALA A 206 -10.01 17.63 7.51
CA ALA A 206 -10.80 17.40 8.72
C ALA A 206 -12.19 16.77 8.42
N SER A 207 -12.79 17.07 7.26
CA SER A 207 -14.08 16.50 6.84
C SER A 207 -14.09 14.97 6.71
N GLU A 208 -12.91 14.34 6.56
CA GLU A 208 -12.79 12.88 6.51
C GLU A 208 -13.20 12.21 7.83
N MET A 209 -13.10 12.96 8.94
CA MET A 209 -13.46 12.45 10.27
C MET A 209 -14.96 12.58 10.58
N GLU A 210 -15.70 13.45 9.91
CA GLU A 210 -17.13 13.73 10.21
C GLU A 210 -17.99 12.45 10.33
N PRO A 211 -17.90 11.47 9.40
CA PRO A 211 -18.70 10.25 9.50
C PRO A 211 -18.37 9.38 10.72
N TRP A 212 -17.20 9.57 11.32
CA TRP A 212 -16.66 8.72 12.38
C TRP A 212 -16.71 9.36 13.77
N MET A 213 -17.03 10.64 13.86
CA MET A 213 -17.09 11.39 15.12
C MET A 213 -17.93 10.67 16.21
N SER A 214 -19.08 10.12 15.83
CA SER A 214 -19.97 9.41 16.76
C SER A 214 -19.37 8.11 17.29
N ALA A 215 -18.48 7.47 16.56
CA ALA A 215 -17.76 6.29 17.01
C ALA A 215 -16.62 6.68 17.98
N PHE A 216 -15.81 7.65 17.59
CA PHE A 216 -14.66 8.10 18.38
C PHE A 216 -15.06 8.83 19.66
N SER A 217 -16.22 9.49 19.71
CA SER A 217 -16.77 10.07 20.95
C SER A 217 -17.07 9.05 22.05
N LYS A 218 -17.04 7.74 21.74
CA LYS A 218 -17.22 6.66 22.71
C LYS A 218 -15.91 6.24 23.40
N LEU A 219 -14.78 6.75 22.95
CA LEU A 219 -13.50 6.51 23.63
C LEU A 219 -13.53 7.09 25.02
N LYS A 220 -13.06 6.32 26.00
CA LYS A 220 -13.05 6.71 27.39
C LYS A 220 -11.84 6.13 28.12
N ALA A 221 -11.34 6.89 29.08
CA ALA A 221 -10.37 6.47 30.05
C ALA A 221 -10.67 7.18 31.37
N LYS A 222 -10.21 6.64 32.50
CA LYS A 222 -10.53 7.13 33.87
C LYS A 222 -10.12 8.59 34.06
N ASP A 223 -8.88 8.93 33.68
CA ASP A 223 -8.31 10.26 33.88
C ASP A 223 -8.40 11.14 32.62
N GLY A 224 -8.95 10.60 31.54
CA GLY A 224 -9.27 11.33 30.32
C GLY A 224 -8.64 10.79 29.05
N VAL A 225 -9.10 11.39 27.93
CA VAL A 225 -8.61 11.13 26.59
C VAL A 225 -7.97 12.41 26.07
N PHE A 226 -6.70 12.35 25.72
CA PHE A 226 -5.91 13.49 25.28
C PHE A 226 -5.37 13.25 23.86
N SER A 227 -5.29 14.30 23.07
CA SER A 227 -4.76 14.23 21.71
C SER A 227 -3.75 15.32 21.41
N VAL A 228 -2.80 15.00 20.56
CA VAL A 228 -1.92 15.94 19.88
C VAL A 228 -2.10 15.81 18.37
N LEU A 229 -1.67 16.81 17.62
CA LEU A 229 -1.73 16.79 16.16
C LEU A 229 -0.49 16.10 15.59
N GLY A 230 -0.70 15.27 14.56
CA GLY A 230 0.35 14.72 13.73
C GLY A 230 0.60 15.55 12.48
N ASN A 231 1.51 15.10 11.62
CA ASN A 231 1.86 15.87 10.41
C ASN A 231 0.72 15.96 9.38
N HIS A 232 -0.21 14.99 9.35
CA HIS A 232 -1.40 15.03 8.50
C HIS A 232 -2.52 15.92 9.05
N ASP A 233 -2.42 16.35 10.30
CA ASP A 233 -3.41 17.22 10.95
C ASP A 233 -3.01 18.71 10.89
N TYR A 234 -1.84 19.07 10.32
CA TYR A 234 -1.33 20.42 10.21
C TYR A 234 -1.42 20.98 8.79
N GLY A 235 -1.36 22.32 8.70
CA GLY A 235 -1.18 23.06 7.47
C GLY A 235 -2.34 22.93 6.49
N ASP A 236 -2.04 22.52 5.28
CA ASP A 236 -3.02 22.39 4.19
C ASP A 236 -4.04 21.24 4.42
N TYR A 237 -3.88 20.48 5.47
CA TYR A 237 -4.77 19.36 5.80
C TYR A 237 -6.00 19.79 6.63
N VAL A 238 -6.03 21.03 7.11
CA VAL A 238 -7.11 21.59 7.91
C VAL A 238 -8.03 22.44 7.05
#